data_7e75e94feff9e007b24a2070f28d3ae6
#
_entry.id   7e75e94feff9e007b24a2070f28d3ae6
#
_cell.length_a   1.000
_cell.length_b   1.000
_cell.length_c   1.000
_cell.angle_alpha   90.00
_cell.angle_beta   90.00
_cell.angle_gamma   90.00
#
_symmetry.space_group_name_H-M   'P 1'
#
loop_
_entity.id
_entity.type
_entity.pdbx_description
1 polymer ?
#
loop_
_entity_poly.entity_id
_entity_poly.type
_entity_poly.pdbx_seq_one_letter_code
_entity_poly.pdbx_strand_id
1 'polypeptide(L)'
;RIELCAGRPEGGTTPSLGVLISAIDVVSIPVFPMVRPRGGDFNYDDLEYASMRDDVHTIATMGFPGLVIGILNSAGDVDIDRCATLLGIARAANPTIEVTFHRAFDEANEPIRAYQQLAALGFTRLLTSGQEPDAMAGSALISELITAHANSPAVMPGGSVRPDNVDKLLALGATNIHSSATRSSNTGVDAAIVGQLAASVHAV
;
A
#
# COMPACT_ATOMS: atom_id res chain seq x y z
N ARG A 1 11.95 0.47 2.85
CA ARG A 1 11.15 1.69 2.53
C ARG A 1 10.18 2.03 3.65
N ILE A 2 9.63 3.23 3.59
CA ILE A 2 8.60 3.74 4.50
C ILE A 2 7.32 4.01 3.67
N GLU A 3 6.15 3.55 4.12
CA GLU A 3 4.87 4.07 3.67
C GLU A 3 4.44 5.18 4.63
N LEU A 4 4.47 6.42 4.14
CA LEU A 4 4.24 7.62 4.95
C LEU A 4 2.76 8.00 4.93
N CYS A 5 2.13 8.05 6.09
CA CYS A 5 0.74 8.46 6.23
C CYS A 5 0.53 9.35 7.47
N ALA A 6 -0.56 10.11 7.46
CA ALA A 6 -1.19 10.70 8.63
C ALA A 6 -2.34 9.81 9.13
N GLY A 7 -3.11 10.20 10.12
CA GLY A 7 -4.37 9.56 10.50
C GLY A 7 -4.29 8.05 10.77
N ARG A 8 -3.26 7.58 11.45
CA ARG A 8 -3.06 6.14 11.72
C ARG A 8 -4.26 5.42 12.35
N PRO A 9 -5.01 6.03 13.29
CA PRO A 9 -6.22 5.41 13.85
C PRO A 9 -7.29 5.12 12.79
N GLU A 10 -7.28 5.85 11.67
CA GLU A 10 -8.20 5.73 10.54
C GLU A 10 -7.67 4.82 9.42
N GLY A 11 -6.57 4.12 9.68
CA GLY A 11 -5.92 3.25 8.69
C GLY A 11 -4.94 3.98 7.75
N GLY A 12 -4.67 5.26 8.00
CA GLY A 12 -3.78 6.10 7.20
C GLY A 12 -4.54 7.01 6.23
N THR A 13 -4.11 8.27 6.16
CA THR A 13 -4.60 9.30 5.23
C THR A 13 -3.42 10.05 4.62
N THR A 14 -3.67 10.92 3.65
CA THR A 14 -2.64 11.75 3.00
C THR A 14 -1.88 12.58 4.05
N PRO A 15 -0.53 12.54 4.07
CA PRO A 15 0.26 13.42 4.92
C PRO A 15 0.14 14.87 4.48
N SER A 16 0.27 15.82 5.42
CA SER A 16 0.32 17.24 5.05
C SER A 16 1.56 17.56 4.21
N LEU A 17 1.49 18.62 3.41
CA LEU A 17 2.63 19.09 2.61
C LEU A 17 3.89 19.32 3.46
N GLY A 18 3.74 19.87 4.68
CA GLY A 18 4.87 20.07 5.59
C GLY A 18 5.55 18.76 6.00
N VAL A 19 4.78 17.69 6.23
CA VAL A 19 5.32 16.35 6.53
C VAL A 19 6.05 15.78 5.30
N LEU A 20 5.51 15.96 4.08
CA LEU A 20 6.14 15.52 2.84
C LEU A 20 7.50 16.22 2.64
N ILE A 21 7.57 17.54 2.78
CA ILE A 21 8.81 18.32 2.69
C ILE A 21 9.84 17.82 3.71
N SER A 22 9.44 17.71 4.98
CA SER A 22 10.34 17.22 6.03
C SER A 22 10.85 15.81 5.77
N ALA A 23 10.01 14.92 5.19
CA ALA A 23 10.41 13.55 4.91
C ALA A 23 11.51 13.50 3.83
N ILE A 24 11.45 14.35 2.81
CA ILE A 24 12.50 14.43 1.77
C ILE A 24 13.83 14.86 2.39
N ASP A 25 13.80 15.81 3.33
CA ASP A 25 15.02 16.38 3.91
C ASP A 25 15.72 15.42 4.89
N VAL A 26 14.95 14.58 5.61
CA VAL A 26 15.52 13.81 6.74
C VAL A 26 15.59 12.30 6.51
N VAL A 27 14.87 11.75 5.52
CA VAL A 27 14.79 10.30 5.33
C VAL A 27 15.68 9.86 4.18
N SER A 28 16.63 8.96 4.45
CA SER A 28 17.59 8.47 3.45
C SER A 28 17.16 7.19 2.73
N ILE A 29 16.04 6.57 3.13
CA ILE A 29 15.48 5.38 2.47
C ILE A 29 14.24 5.76 1.66
N PRO A 30 13.83 4.94 0.68
CA PRO A 30 12.64 5.24 -0.13
C PRO A 30 11.39 5.50 0.70
N VAL A 31 10.70 6.60 0.44
CA VAL A 31 9.43 6.99 1.08
C VAL A 31 8.32 6.97 0.05
N PHE A 32 7.20 6.33 0.39
CA PHE A 32 6.00 6.15 -0.42
C PHE A 32 4.83 6.81 0.32
N PRO A 33 4.50 8.08 0.03
CA PRO A 33 3.36 8.74 0.65
C PRO A 33 2.04 8.09 0.24
N MET A 34 1.11 8.02 1.20
CA MET A 34 -0.25 7.58 0.95
C MET A 34 -1.09 8.75 0.41
N VAL A 35 -1.92 8.48 -0.59
CA VAL A 35 -2.96 9.37 -1.06
C VAL A 35 -4.31 8.75 -0.73
N ARG A 36 -4.92 9.24 0.34
CA ARG A 36 -6.22 8.83 0.85
C ARG A 36 -6.84 10.01 1.59
N PRO A 37 -7.93 10.62 1.06
CA PRO A 37 -8.45 11.88 1.58
C PRO A 37 -9.08 11.74 2.96
N ARG A 38 -9.62 10.57 3.30
CA ARG A 38 -10.28 10.28 4.58
C ARG A 38 -10.20 8.82 4.98
N GLY A 39 -10.51 8.51 6.23
CA GLY A 39 -10.81 7.16 6.71
C GLY A 39 -12.17 6.64 6.22
N GLY A 40 -12.57 5.46 6.69
CA GLY A 40 -13.79 4.77 6.25
C GLY A 40 -13.58 4.01 4.94
N ASP A 41 -14.65 3.92 4.13
CA ASP A 41 -14.64 3.22 2.85
C ASP A 41 -13.67 3.81 1.81
N PHE A 42 -13.59 3.16 0.67
CA PHE A 42 -12.69 3.56 -0.42
C PHE A 42 -13.44 4.03 -1.67
N ASN A 43 -14.73 4.36 -1.52
CA ASN A 43 -15.56 4.95 -2.57
C ASN A 43 -15.63 6.47 -2.34
N TYR A 44 -14.93 7.24 -3.12
CA TYR A 44 -14.78 8.68 -2.95
C TYR A 44 -15.72 9.47 -3.86
N ASP A 45 -16.23 10.58 -3.34
CA ASP A 45 -16.99 11.54 -4.17
C ASP A 45 -16.07 12.32 -5.14
N ASP A 46 -16.65 13.19 -5.94
CA ASP A 46 -15.89 13.91 -6.97
C ASP A 46 -14.93 14.97 -6.37
N LEU A 47 -15.24 15.54 -5.21
CA LEU A 47 -14.34 16.49 -4.52
C LEU A 47 -13.17 15.76 -3.87
N GLU A 48 -13.43 14.63 -3.19
CA GLU A 48 -12.42 13.77 -2.62
C GLU A 48 -11.48 13.24 -3.71
N TYR A 49 -12.04 12.81 -4.84
CA TYR A 49 -11.26 12.36 -5.97
C TYR A 49 -10.44 13.48 -6.63
N ALA A 50 -10.99 14.70 -6.75
CA ALA A 50 -10.23 15.84 -7.23
C ALA A 50 -9.02 16.15 -6.33
N SER A 51 -9.22 16.12 -5.00
CA SER A 51 -8.12 16.24 -4.04
C SER A 51 -7.05 15.15 -4.22
N MET A 52 -7.46 13.89 -4.44
CA MET A 52 -6.51 12.80 -4.70
C MET A 52 -5.67 13.05 -5.96
N ARG A 53 -6.25 13.60 -7.02
CA ARG A 53 -5.52 13.95 -8.26
C ARG A 53 -4.42 14.99 -8.00
N ASP A 54 -4.75 16.03 -7.23
CA ASP A 54 -3.82 17.10 -6.88
C ASP A 54 -2.70 16.57 -5.95
N ASP A 55 -3.04 15.72 -4.97
CA ASP A 55 -2.07 15.07 -4.08
C ASP A 55 -1.12 14.15 -4.87
N VAL A 56 -1.63 13.32 -5.78
CA VAL A 56 -0.81 12.44 -6.64
C VAL A 56 0.14 13.27 -7.49
N HIS A 57 -0.34 14.34 -8.13
CA HIS A 57 0.50 15.23 -8.93
C HIS A 57 1.61 15.88 -8.08
N THR A 58 1.24 16.39 -6.91
CA THR A 58 2.17 17.05 -5.98
C THR A 58 3.26 16.07 -5.53
N ILE A 59 2.89 14.90 -5.03
CA ILE A 59 3.81 13.89 -4.53
C ILE A 59 4.76 13.41 -5.65
N ALA A 60 4.23 13.13 -6.84
CA ALA A 60 5.05 12.69 -7.96
C ALA A 60 6.05 13.78 -8.42
N THR A 61 5.60 15.06 -8.43
CA THR A 61 6.46 16.22 -8.80
C THR A 61 7.55 16.49 -7.75
N MET A 62 7.28 16.19 -6.47
CA MET A 62 8.27 16.30 -5.39
C MET A 62 9.40 15.27 -5.50
N GLY A 63 9.29 14.28 -6.40
CA GLY A 63 10.36 13.31 -6.67
C GLY A 63 10.35 12.09 -5.73
N PHE A 64 9.26 11.82 -5.02
CA PHE A 64 9.12 10.57 -4.29
C PHE A 64 9.22 9.37 -5.26
N PRO A 65 9.94 8.29 -4.89
CA PRO A 65 10.11 7.12 -5.75
C PRO A 65 8.85 6.30 -5.93
N GLY A 66 7.84 6.53 -5.11
CA GLY A 66 6.56 5.85 -5.20
C GLY A 66 5.49 6.49 -4.35
N LEU A 67 4.26 6.03 -4.50
CA LEU A 67 3.10 6.42 -3.72
C LEU A 67 2.13 5.25 -3.50
N VAL A 68 1.16 5.44 -2.61
CA VAL A 68 0.18 4.42 -2.21
C VAL A 68 -1.22 4.97 -2.42
N ILE A 69 -2.05 4.26 -3.19
CA ILE A 69 -3.45 4.62 -3.49
C ILE A 69 -4.36 3.40 -3.43
N GLY A 70 -5.67 3.64 -3.46
CA GLY A 70 -6.68 2.60 -3.68
C GLY A 70 -8.06 3.20 -3.75
N ILE A 71 -8.83 2.83 -4.77
CA ILE A 71 -10.19 3.32 -5.01
C ILE A 71 -11.08 2.15 -5.40
N LEU A 72 -12.24 2.08 -4.77
CA LEU A 72 -13.34 1.20 -5.15
C LEU A 72 -14.50 2.05 -5.68
N ASN A 73 -15.29 1.47 -6.55
CA ASN A 73 -16.56 2.06 -6.98
C ASN A 73 -17.70 1.72 -6.00
N SER A 74 -18.88 2.25 -6.24
CA SER A 74 -20.06 2.03 -5.39
C SER A 74 -20.57 0.57 -5.37
N ALA A 75 -20.11 -0.27 -6.30
CA ALA A 75 -20.40 -1.70 -6.32
C ALA A 75 -19.38 -2.52 -5.51
N GLY A 76 -18.31 -1.90 -5.00
CA GLY A 76 -17.22 -2.58 -4.29
C GLY A 76 -16.17 -3.20 -5.22
N ASP A 77 -16.16 -2.87 -6.50
CA ASP A 77 -15.11 -3.27 -7.43
C ASP A 77 -14.00 -2.21 -7.49
N VAL A 78 -12.81 -2.59 -7.95
CA VAL A 78 -11.74 -1.63 -8.25
C VAL A 78 -12.25 -0.60 -9.27
N ASP A 79 -12.14 0.69 -8.95
CA ASP A 79 -12.48 1.77 -9.87
C ASP A 79 -11.35 1.94 -10.90
N ILE A 80 -11.48 1.22 -12.02
CA ILE A 80 -10.46 1.12 -13.07
C ILE A 80 -10.16 2.50 -13.68
N ASP A 81 -11.19 3.27 -14.00
CA ASP A 81 -11.04 4.54 -14.70
C ASP A 81 -10.37 5.59 -13.83
N ARG A 82 -10.77 5.69 -12.56
CA ARG A 82 -10.14 6.60 -11.61
C ARG A 82 -8.72 6.15 -11.27
N CYS A 83 -8.47 4.87 -11.08
CA CYS A 83 -7.12 4.34 -10.87
C CYS A 83 -6.21 4.60 -12.08
N ALA A 84 -6.68 4.35 -13.30
CA ALA A 84 -5.92 4.62 -14.52
C ALA A 84 -5.54 6.11 -14.66
N THR A 85 -6.48 7.00 -14.32
CA THR A 85 -6.24 8.45 -14.33
C THR A 85 -5.15 8.85 -13.33
N LEU A 86 -5.21 8.35 -12.07
CA LEU A 86 -4.19 8.65 -11.06
C LEU A 86 -2.81 8.12 -11.46
N LEU A 87 -2.75 6.90 -12.00
CA LEU A 87 -1.51 6.33 -12.53
C LEU A 87 -0.95 7.17 -13.68
N GLY A 88 -1.82 7.66 -14.57
CA GLY A 88 -1.44 8.55 -15.66
C GLY A 88 -0.84 9.86 -15.16
N ILE A 89 -1.46 10.51 -14.17
CA ILE A 89 -0.95 11.74 -13.53
C ILE A 89 0.41 11.47 -12.88
N ALA A 90 0.52 10.40 -12.10
CA ALA A 90 1.76 10.06 -11.41
C ALA A 90 2.92 9.84 -12.39
N ARG A 91 2.70 9.05 -13.45
CA ARG A 91 3.72 8.72 -14.46
C ARG A 91 4.06 9.89 -15.39
N ALA A 92 3.13 10.79 -15.64
CA ALA A 92 3.41 12.01 -16.38
C ALA A 92 4.37 12.94 -15.64
N ALA A 93 4.27 13.01 -14.30
CA ALA A 93 5.15 13.79 -13.45
C ALA A 93 6.48 13.08 -13.13
N ASN A 94 6.43 11.76 -12.93
CA ASN A 94 7.59 10.90 -12.65
C ASN A 94 7.43 9.55 -13.37
N PRO A 95 8.06 9.36 -14.55
CA PRO A 95 7.88 8.14 -15.35
C PRO A 95 8.28 6.83 -14.67
N THR A 96 9.14 6.89 -13.66
CA THR A 96 9.64 5.71 -12.93
C THR A 96 8.95 5.46 -11.61
N ILE A 97 7.90 6.23 -11.29
CA ILE A 97 7.21 6.14 -10.01
C ILE A 97 6.56 4.78 -9.80
N GLU A 98 6.82 4.19 -8.66
CA GLU A 98 6.17 2.94 -8.24
C GLU A 98 4.85 3.24 -7.54
N VAL A 99 3.81 2.47 -7.85
CA VAL A 99 2.50 2.68 -7.23
C VAL A 99 2.02 1.39 -6.56
N THR A 100 1.73 1.51 -5.27
CA THR A 100 1.16 0.43 -4.46
C THR A 100 -0.36 0.61 -4.37
N PHE A 101 -1.13 -0.45 -4.62
CA PHE A 101 -2.54 -0.49 -4.25
C PHE A 101 -2.66 -0.95 -2.80
N HIS A 102 -3.32 -0.16 -1.96
CA HIS A 102 -3.41 -0.44 -0.53
C HIS A 102 -4.56 -1.39 -0.17
N ARG A 103 -4.87 -1.50 1.12
CA ARG A 103 -5.87 -2.42 1.69
C ARG A 103 -7.33 -2.17 1.25
N ALA A 104 -7.62 -1.21 0.36
CA ALA A 104 -8.90 -1.19 -0.36
C ALA A 104 -9.16 -2.52 -1.07
N PHE A 105 -8.11 -3.25 -1.46
CA PHE A 105 -8.22 -4.60 -2.00
C PHE A 105 -8.90 -5.58 -1.05
N ASP A 106 -8.70 -5.41 0.25
CA ASP A 106 -9.30 -6.31 1.24
C ASP A 106 -10.83 -6.14 1.36
N GLU A 107 -11.38 -5.04 0.81
CA GLU A 107 -12.81 -4.77 0.71
C GLU A 107 -13.34 -4.94 -0.73
N ALA A 108 -12.46 -5.28 -1.69
CA ALA A 108 -12.88 -5.45 -3.08
C ALA A 108 -13.62 -6.77 -3.30
N ASN A 109 -14.62 -6.72 -4.18
CA ASN A 109 -15.26 -7.93 -4.69
C ASN A 109 -14.29 -8.72 -5.59
N GLU A 110 -14.52 -10.04 -5.73
CA GLU A 110 -13.83 -10.90 -6.71
C GLU A 110 -12.30 -10.70 -6.69
N PRO A 111 -11.58 -11.10 -5.62
CA PRO A 111 -10.19 -10.73 -5.39
C PRO A 111 -9.23 -11.13 -6.53
N ILE A 112 -9.46 -12.26 -7.17
CA ILE A 112 -8.62 -12.68 -8.31
C ILE A 112 -8.81 -11.74 -9.51
N ARG A 113 -10.05 -11.35 -9.81
CA ARG A 113 -10.37 -10.39 -10.86
C ARG A 113 -9.79 -9.01 -10.51
N ALA A 114 -9.95 -8.55 -9.27
CA ALA A 114 -9.38 -7.30 -8.80
C ALA A 114 -7.84 -7.29 -8.98
N TYR A 115 -7.15 -8.35 -8.59
CA TYR A 115 -5.71 -8.49 -8.79
C TYR A 115 -5.31 -8.41 -10.27
N GLN A 116 -6.01 -9.11 -11.15
CA GLN A 116 -5.77 -9.06 -12.61
C GLN A 116 -5.96 -7.65 -13.17
N GLN A 117 -6.97 -6.93 -12.71
CA GLN A 117 -7.20 -5.53 -13.08
C GLN A 117 -6.05 -4.62 -12.63
N LEU A 118 -5.56 -4.78 -11.39
CA LEU A 118 -4.40 -4.04 -10.90
C LEU A 118 -3.12 -4.35 -11.69
N ALA A 119 -2.93 -5.60 -12.07
CA ALA A 119 -1.83 -6.01 -12.95
C ALA A 119 -1.91 -5.33 -14.32
N ALA A 120 -3.09 -5.35 -14.95
CA ALA A 120 -3.33 -4.71 -16.25
C ALA A 120 -3.13 -3.19 -16.22
N LEU A 121 -3.48 -2.52 -15.10
CA LEU A 121 -3.23 -1.10 -14.88
C LEU A 121 -1.74 -0.78 -14.63
N GLY A 122 -0.94 -1.80 -14.28
CA GLY A 122 0.48 -1.66 -14.02
C GLY A 122 0.81 -1.16 -12.62
N PHE A 123 0.00 -1.47 -11.63
CA PHE A 123 0.43 -1.32 -10.23
C PHE A 123 1.68 -2.16 -9.98
N THR A 124 2.63 -1.65 -9.19
CA THR A 124 3.88 -2.35 -8.89
C THR A 124 3.76 -3.27 -7.68
N ARG A 125 2.88 -2.94 -6.75
CA ARG A 125 2.63 -3.71 -5.51
C ARG A 125 1.16 -3.72 -5.13
N LEU A 126 0.80 -4.77 -4.41
CA LEU A 126 -0.50 -4.92 -3.75
C LEU A 126 -0.27 -5.16 -2.26
N LEU A 127 -0.73 -4.25 -1.40
CA LEU A 127 -0.80 -4.45 0.04
C LEU A 127 -2.14 -5.10 0.41
N THR A 128 -2.09 -6.27 1.03
CA THR A 128 -3.30 -7.00 1.42
C THR A 128 -3.11 -7.84 2.68
N SER A 129 -4.18 -8.06 3.42
CA SER A 129 -4.27 -9.11 4.45
C SER A 129 -4.94 -10.39 3.93
N GLY A 130 -5.17 -10.50 2.60
CA GLY A 130 -5.88 -11.61 2.00
C GLY A 130 -7.38 -11.57 2.26
N GLN A 131 -7.97 -10.38 2.34
CA GLN A 131 -9.39 -10.12 2.65
C GLN A 131 -9.85 -10.65 4.01
N GLU A 132 -8.91 -10.90 4.90
CA GLU A 132 -9.16 -11.40 6.26
C GLU A 132 -8.69 -10.37 7.30
N PRO A 133 -9.03 -10.53 8.58
CA PRO A 133 -8.64 -9.60 9.64
C PRO A 133 -7.13 -9.36 9.72
N ASP A 134 -6.32 -10.37 9.42
CA ASP A 134 -4.87 -10.28 9.39
C ASP A 134 -4.26 -11.19 8.29
N ALA A 135 -2.99 -10.95 7.97
CA ALA A 135 -2.29 -11.65 6.89
C ALA A 135 -2.11 -13.17 7.13
N MET A 136 -2.11 -13.62 8.39
CA MET A 136 -2.03 -15.05 8.68
C MET A 136 -3.34 -15.76 8.40
N ALA A 137 -4.48 -15.15 8.79
CA ALA A 137 -5.80 -15.65 8.46
C ALA A 137 -6.01 -15.69 6.93
N GLY A 138 -5.56 -14.66 6.21
CA GLY A 138 -5.68 -14.55 4.76
C GLY A 138 -4.56 -15.23 3.95
N SER A 139 -3.72 -16.04 4.60
CA SER A 139 -2.54 -16.65 3.97
C SER A 139 -2.86 -17.52 2.74
N ALA A 140 -4.04 -18.13 2.69
CA ALA A 140 -4.49 -18.93 1.55
C ALA A 140 -4.64 -18.08 0.28
N LEU A 141 -5.38 -16.97 0.36
CA LEU A 141 -5.55 -16.04 -0.77
C LEU A 141 -4.21 -15.37 -1.13
N ILE A 142 -3.41 -14.95 -0.14
CA ILE A 142 -2.08 -14.39 -0.36
C ILE A 142 -1.20 -15.36 -1.17
N SER A 143 -1.17 -16.63 -0.81
CA SER A 143 -0.41 -17.66 -1.51
C SER A 143 -0.94 -17.86 -2.95
N GLU A 144 -2.25 -17.87 -3.13
CA GLU A 144 -2.87 -17.98 -4.47
C GLU A 144 -2.47 -16.81 -5.36
N LEU A 145 -2.57 -15.57 -4.86
CA LEU A 145 -2.19 -14.37 -5.61
C LEU A 145 -0.71 -14.38 -6.04
N ILE A 146 0.19 -14.81 -5.14
CA ILE A 146 1.62 -14.90 -5.43
C ILE A 146 1.89 -15.94 -6.52
N THR A 147 1.28 -17.12 -6.43
CA THR A 147 1.60 -18.25 -7.31
C THR A 147 0.93 -18.14 -8.68
N ALA A 148 -0.34 -17.71 -8.74
CA ALA A 148 -1.13 -17.71 -9.97
C ALA A 148 -0.68 -16.66 -11.00
N HIS A 149 -0.01 -15.59 -10.59
CA HIS A 149 0.26 -14.43 -11.44
C HIS A 149 1.74 -14.00 -11.48
N ALA A 150 2.67 -14.91 -11.20
CA ALA A 150 4.11 -14.64 -11.17
C ALA A 150 4.47 -13.41 -10.27
N ASN A 151 3.66 -13.17 -9.22
CA ASN A 151 3.82 -12.07 -8.26
C ASN A 151 3.92 -10.67 -8.91
N SER A 152 3.09 -10.39 -9.90
CA SER A 152 3.04 -9.09 -10.58
C SER A 152 1.58 -8.58 -10.72
N PRO A 153 1.19 -7.51 -9.95
CA PRO A 153 1.98 -6.73 -8.99
C PRO A 153 2.51 -7.56 -7.82
N ALA A 154 3.66 -7.17 -7.26
CA ALA A 154 4.24 -7.89 -6.13
C ALA A 154 3.30 -7.85 -4.92
N VAL A 155 2.86 -9.01 -4.46
CA VAL A 155 1.99 -9.13 -3.29
C VAL A 155 2.81 -8.85 -2.03
N MET A 156 2.32 -7.91 -1.22
CA MET A 156 2.92 -7.48 0.02
C MET A 156 1.96 -7.77 1.18
N PRO A 157 2.12 -8.91 1.88
CA PRO A 157 1.33 -9.21 3.05
C PRO A 157 1.43 -8.11 4.10
N GLY A 158 0.27 -7.65 4.59
CA GLY A 158 0.14 -6.66 5.66
C GLY A 158 -1.11 -6.92 6.50
N GLY A 159 -1.16 -6.36 7.68
CA GLY A 159 -2.16 -6.69 8.70
C GLY A 159 -1.58 -7.63 9.73
N SER A 160 -1.29 -7.08 10.89
CA SER A 160 -0.72 -7.79 12.05
C SER A 160 0.57 -8.57 11.79
N VAL A 161 1.39 -8.15 10.81
CA VAL A 161 2.71 -8.76 10.58
C VAL A 161 3.65 -8.39 11.73
N ARG A 162 4.27 -9.40 12.34
CA ARG A 162 5.12 -9.32 13.52
C ARG A 162 6.30 -10.30 13.40
N PRO A 163 7.36 -10.17 14.23
CA PRO A 163 8.50 -11.08 14.19
C PRO A 163 8.17 -12.56 14.41
N ASP A 164 7.08 -12.88 15.07
CA ASP A 164 6.64 -14.25 15.35
C ASP A 164 5.88 -14.91 14.20
N ASN A 165 5.47 -14.16 13.20
CA ASN A 165 4.71 -14.68 12.06
C ASN A 165 5.31 -14.36 10.68
N VAL A 166 6.28 -13.44 10.58
CA VAL A 166 6.85 -12.98 9.31
C VAL A 166 7.47 -14.13 8.49
N ASP A 167 8.17 -15.06 9.10
CA ASP A 167 8.81 -16.17 8.39
C ASP A 167 7.80 -17.08 7.70
N LYS A 168 6.60 -17.23 8.27
CA LYS A 168 5.50 -17.98 7.66
C LYS A 168 4.96 -17.28 6.42
N LEU A 169 4.88 -15.95 6.44
CA LEU A 169 4.44 -15.16 5.28
C LEU A 169 5.50 -15.14 4.17
N LEU A 170 6.78 -15.07 4.53
CA LEU A 170 7.88 -15.19 3.58
C LEU A 170 7.91 -16.58 2.91
N ALA A 171 7.61 -17.64 3.65
CA ALA A 171 7.53 -19.00 3.13
C ALA A 171 6.40 -19.18 2.08
N LEU A 172 5.42 -18.27 1.98
CA LEU A 172 4.43 -18.24 0.89
C LEU A 172 5.01 -17.72 -0.45
N GLY A 173 6.26 -17.23 -0.44
CA GLY A 173 6.91 -16.62 -1.60
C GLY A 173 6.79 -15.10 -1.64
N ALA A 174 6.34 -14.45 -0.56
CA ALA A 174 6.29 -13.01 -0.48
C ALA A 174 7.70 -12.41 -0.47
N THR A 175 7.97 -11.47 -1.37
CA THR A 175 9.26 -10.73 -1.46
C THR A 175 9.20 -9.37 -0.78
N ASN A 176 8.03 -8.95 -0.37
CA ASN A 176 7.76 -7.70 0.33
C ASN A 176 6.86 -7.97 1.53
N ILE A 177 7.10 -7.27 2.62
CA ILE A 177 6.29 -7.36 3.84
C ILE A 177 5.94 -5.96 4.31
N HIS A 178 4.71 -5.76 4.78
CA HIS A 178 4.27 -4.52 5.40
C HIS A 178 3.96 -4.74 6.88
N SER A 179 4.52 -3.90 7.73
CA SER A 179 4.24 -3.88 9.17
C SER A 179 4.20 -2.46 9.70
N SER A 180 3.26 -2.19 10.60
CA SER A 180 3.27 -0.95 11.38
C SER A 180 4.43 -0.89 12.38
N ALA A 181 5.06 -2.04 12.66
CA ALA A 181 6.18 -2.22 13.59
C ALA A 181 5.98 -1.52 14.95
N THR A 182 4.76 -1.60 15.51
CA THR A 182 4.40 -0.98 16.79
C THR A 182 4.04 -2.03 17.83
N ARG A 183 4.30 -1.76 19.10
CA ARG A 183 3.91 -2.67 20.22
C ARG A 183 2.41 -2.61 20.50
N SER A 184 1.80 -1.44 20.31
CA SER A 184 0.36 -1.23 20.45
C SER A 184 -0.11 -0.15 19.47
N SER A 185 -1.43 -0.02 19.27
CA SER A 185 -2.02 0.98 18.38
C SER A 185 -1.65 2.43 18.72
N ASN A 186 -1.30 2.71 19.98
CA ASN A 186 -1.04 4.05 20.48
C ASN A 186 0.45 4.37 20.64
N THR A 187 1.34 3.47 20.24
CA THR A 187 2.80 3.70 20.31
C THR A 187 3.37 4.03 18.93
N GLY A 188 4.49 4.75 18.91
CA GLY A 188 5.27 4.96 17.70
C GLY A 188 5.89 3.66 17.17
N VAL A 189 6.59 3.75 16.05
CA VAL A 189 7.37 2.65 15.48
C VAL A 189 8.44 2.20 16.48
N ASP A 190 8.57 0.89 16.68
CA ASP A 190 9.57 0.28 17.54
C ASP A 190 10.76 -0.20 16.71
N ALA A 191 11.92 0.40 16.94
CA ALA A 191 13.13 0.10 16.18
C ALA A 191 13.58 -1.36 16.33
N ALA A 192 13.34 -2.00 17.48
CA ALA A 192 13.69 -3.41 17.68
C ALA A 192 12.81 -4.34 16.82
N ILE A 193 11.50 -4.05 16.72
CA ILE A 193 10.58 -4.77 15.85
C ILE A 193 11.01 -4.60 14.38
N VAL A 194 11.34 -3.36 13.96
CA VAL A 194 11.84 -3.10 12.60
C VAL A 194 13.10 -3.92 12.31
N GLY A 195 14.07 -3.92 13.25
CA GLY A 195 15.31 -4.68 13.10
C GLY A 195 15.07 -6.19 12.96
N GLN A 196 14.19 -6.77 13.76
CA GLN A 196 13.83 -8.18 13.68
C GLN A 196 13.17 -8.53 12.34
N LEU A 197 12.17 -7.74 11.91
CA LEU A 197 11.50 -7.95 10.63
C LEU A 197 12.48 -7.81 9.44
N ALA A 198 13.37 -6.81 9.48
CA ALA A 198 14.37 -6.62 8.45
C ALA A 198 15.34 -7.81 8.37
N ALA A 199 15.77 -8.36 9.51
CA ALA A 199 16.63 -9.54 9.55
C ALA A 199 15.97 -10.76 8.88
N SER A 200 14.69 -11.04 9.16
CA SER A 200 13.95 -12.13 8.50
C SER A 200 13.87 -11.94 6.98
N VAL A 201 13.55 -10.72 6.51
CA VAL A 201 13.43 -10.43 5.06
C VAL A 201 14.78 -10.56 4.33
N HIS A 202 15.90 -10.22 4.96
CA HIS A 202 17.21 -10.31 4.34
C HIS A 202 17.83 -11.73 4.42
N ALA A 203 17.23 -12.64 5.17
CA ALA A 203 17.70 -14.02 5.29
C ALA A 203 17.16 -14.95 4.17
N VAL A 204 16.18 -14.50 3.41
CA VAL A 204 15.56 -15.19 2.28
C VAL A 204 16.11 -14.64 0.96
#